data_44dbdabfe0fe0c319714b80d450f75b2
#
_entry.id   44dbdabfe0fe0c319714b80d450f75b2
#
_cell.length_a   1.000
_cell.length_b   1.000
_cell.length_c   1.000
_cell.angle_alpha   90.00
_cell.angle_beta   90.00
_cell.angle_gamma   90.00
#
_symmetry.space_group_name_H-M   'P 1'
#
loop_
_entity.id
_entity.type
_entity.pdbx_description
1 polymer ?
#
loop_
_entity_poly.entity_id
_entity_poly.type
_entity_poly.pdbx_seq_one_letter_code
_entity_poly.pdbx_strand_id
1 'polypeptide(L)'
;IRYKDANGNTFKRDYQDGDSWRFSDKSLAEQDLVNYATDQIIIDSTTEKRTQPPKLVNLADLGKIFQKEYTTEQITETYQKMYDDKIVSYPRTEDNAITIDDFNELLPYADKIAAVVGIDSKLLSHKDPRKKFIIKSEDHGANRPTKLVPQSLEEVEDKYGKCGRDIYERVVKSYLAMLA
;
A
#
# COMPACT_ATOMS: atom_id res chain seq x y z
N ILE A 1 -9.80 -7.24 -27.59
CA ILE A 1 -10.85 -8.23 -27.35
C ILE A 1 -10.94 -8.50 -25.86
N ARG A 2 -12.14 -8.65 -25.35
CA ARG A 2 -12.39 -9.05 -23.95
C ARG A 2 -13.08 -10.38 -23.93
N TYR A 3 -12.62 -11.27 -23.08
CA TYR A 3 -13.18 -12.60 -22.86
C TYR A 3 -13.72 -12.70 -21.44
N LYS A 4 -14.72 -13.53 -21.24
CA LYS A 4 -15.29 -13.85 -19.94
C LYS A 4 -15.40 -15.37 -19.82
N ASP A 5 -14.86 -15.94 -18.76
CA ASP A 5 -15.00 -17.38 -18.50
C ASP A 5 -16.33 -17.72 -17.81
N ALA A 6 -16.57 -19.00 -17.61
CA ALA A 6 -17.78 -19.52 -16.95
C ALA A 6 -17.90 -19.06 -15.48
N ASN A 7 -16.77 -18.70 -14.83
CA ASN A 7 -16.72 -18.25 -13.45
C ASN A 7 -16.88 -16.72 -13.34
N GLY A 8 -17.02 -16.01 -14.47
CA GLY A 8 -17.16 -14.57 -14.51
C GLY A 8 -15.84 -13.80 -14.56
N ASN A 9 -14.68 -14.47 -14.56
CA ASN A 9 -13.39 -13.80 -14.71
C ASN A 9 -13.28 -13.21 -16.11
N THR A 10 -12.66 -12.02 -16.20
CA THR A 10 -12.48 -11.33 -17.47
C THR A 10 -11.01 -11.32 -17.85
N PHE A 11 -10.76 -11.60 -19.12
CA PHE A 11 -9.43 -11.57 -19.74
C PHE A 11 -9.44 -10.57 -20.88
N LYS A 12 -8.26 -10.01 -21.19
CA LYS A 12 -8.11 -8.99 -22.21
C LYS A 12 -6.96 -9.39 -23.13
N ARG A 13 -7.21 -9.33 -24.44
CA ARG A 13 -6.20 -9.32 -25.46
C ARG A 13 -6.15 -7.93 -26.08
N ASP A 14 -5.00 -7.30 -26.03
CA ASP A 14 -4.73 -6.06 -26.71
C ASP A 14 -4.11 -6.37 -28.09
N TYR A 15 -4.49 -5.59 -29.11
CA TYR A 15 -3.81 -5.62 -30.39
C TYR A 15 -2.43 -4.98 -30.25
N GLN A 16 -1.45 -5.55 -30.90
CA GLN A 16 -0.11 -4.99 -31.05
C GLN A 16 0.47 -5.41 -32.39
N ASP A 17 0.90 -4.42 -33.16
CA ASP A 17 1.64 -4.61 -34.42
C ASP A 17 2.85 -3.67 -34.36
N GLY A 18 4.02 -4.22 -34.13
CA GLY A 18 5.22 -3.46 -33.82
C GLY A 18 4.98 -2.54 -32.61
N ASP A 19 5.15 -1.24 -32.80
CA ASP A 19 4.91 -0.22 -31.75
C ASP A 19 3.47 0.33 -31.75
N SER A 20 2.60 -0.17 -32.65
CA SER A 20 1.21 0.30 -32.74
C SER A 20 0.28 -0.53 -31.88
N TRP A 21 -0.56 0.18 -31.10
CA TRP A 21 -1.65 -0.38 -30.30
C TRP A 21 -3.04 -0.11 -30.91
N ARG A 22 -3.08 0.36 -32.16
CA ARG A 22 -4.32 0.72 -32.85
C ARG A 22 -4.31 0.14 -34.25
N PHE A 23 -5.48 -0.30 -34.69
CA PHE A 23 -5.67 -0.63 -36.10
C PHE A 23 -5.67 0.64 -36.95
N SER A 24 -5.03 0.57 -38.09
CA SER A 24 -5.04 1.64 -39.10
C SER A 24 -6.36 1.67 -39.89
N ASP A 25 -7.08 0.55 -39.90
CA ASP A 25 -8.29 0.36 -40.70
C ASP A 25 -9.31 -0.49 -39.92
N LYS A 26 -10.60 -0.20 -40.11
CA LYS A 26 -11.70 -0.92 -39.46
C LYS A 26 -11.79 -2.37 -39.92
N SER A 27 -11.54 -2.64 -41.19
CA SER A 27 -11.58 -4.00 -41.74
C SER A 27 -10.54 -4.92 -41.11
N LEU A 28 -9.35 -4.40 -40.80
CA LEU A 28 -8.31 -5.12 -40.09
C LEU A 28 -8.74 -5.45 -38.64
N ALA A 29 -9.44 -4.54 -37.98
CA ALA A 29 -9.96 -4.79 -36.64
C ALA A 29 -11.06 -5.86 -36.66
N GLU A 30 -11.94 -5.84 -37.65
CA GLU A 30 -12.99 -6.84 -37.82
C GLU A 30 -12.41 -8.22 -38.13
N GLN A 31 -11.38 -8.29 -38.97
CA GLN A 31 -10.67 -9.52 -39.27
C GLN A 31 -9.93 -10.09 -38.03
N ASP A 32 -9.27 -9.24 -37.26
CA ASP A 32 -8.62 -9.64 -36.00
C ASP A 32 -9.65 -10.17 -35.00
N LEU A 33 -10.81 -9.53 -34.94
CA LEU A 33 -11.89 -10.02 -34.07
C LEU A 33 -12.36 -11.42 -34.46
N VAL A 34 -12.54 -11.71 -35.74
CA VAL A 34 -12.92 -13.03 -36.24
C VAL A 34 -11.86 -14.08 -35.95
N ASN A 35 -10.58 -13.72 -36.15
CA ASN A 35 -9.45 -14.65 -35.95
C ASN A 35 -9.27 -15.05 -34.47
N TYR A 36 -9.65 -14.19 -33.54
CA TYR A 36 -9.45 -14.40 -32.11
C TYR A 36 -10.76 -14.47 -31.31
N ALA A 37 -11.93 -14.42 -31.98
CA ALA A 37 -13.19 -14.74 -31.34
C ALA A 37 -13.21 -16.26 -31.05
N THR A 38 -13.26 -16.62 -29.79
CA THR A 38 -13.29 -18.02 -29.34
C THR A 38 -14.09 -18.13 -28.06
N ASP A 39 -14.72 -19.26 -27.87
CA ASP A 39 -15.37 -19.70 -26.63
C ASP A 39 -14.43 -20.51 -25.72
N GLN A 40 -13.21 -20.78 -26.19
CA GLN A 40 -12.18 -21.51 -25.44
C GLN A 40 -10.98 -20.62 -25.17
N ILE A 41 -10.60 -20.53 -23.88
CA ILE A 41 -9.39 -19.84 -23.43
C ILE A 41 -8.45 -20.90 -22.87
N ILE A 42 -7.27 -21.01 -23.46
CA ILE A 42 -6.22 -21.94 -23.04
C ILE A 42 -5.16 -21.10 -22.31
N ILE A 43 -4.82 -21.51 -21.08
CA ILE A 43 -3.73 -20.93 -20.33
C ILE A 43 -2.42 -21.57 -20.83
N ASP A 44 -1.65 -20.82 -21.59
CA ASP A 44 -0.36 -21.26 -22.12
C ASP A 44 0.72 -21.32 -21.05
N SER A 45 0.77 -20.26 -20.22
CA SER A 45 1.72 -20.20 -19.11
C SER A 45 1.18 -19.40 -17.93
N THR A 46 1.60 -19.76 -16.73
CA THR A 46 1.34 -19.02 -15.51
C THR A 46 2.68 -18.67 -14.86
N THR A 47 2.92 -17.38 -14.66
CA THR A 47 4.12 -16.91 -13.98
C THR A 47 3.75 -16.28 -12.65
N GLU A 48 4.26 -16.82 -11.57
CA GLU A 48 4.14 -16.24 -10.24
C GLU A 48 5.18 -15.14 -10.07
N LYS A 49 4.74 -13.91 -9.81
CA LYS A 49 5.62 -12.78 -9.50
C LYS A 49 5.45 -12.37 -8.06
N ARG A 50 6.57 -12.30 -7.34
CA ARG A 50 6.61 -11.74 -5.99
C ARG A 50 7.09 -10.30 -6.08
N THR A 51 6.24 -9.36 -5.64
CA THR A 51 6.61 -7.96 -5.52
C THR A 51 7.08 -7.66 -4.10
N GLN A 52 8.10 -6.82 -3.99
CA GLN A 52 8.54 -6.35 -2.67
C GLN A 52 7.47 -5.42 -2.09
N PRO A 53 7.24 -5.47 -0.76
CA PRO A 53 6.34 -4.51 -0.12
C PRO A 53 6.82 -3.07 -0.36
N PRO A 54 5.89 -2.09 -0.36
CA PRO A 54 6.23 -0.68 -0.49
C PRO A 54 7.12 -0.23 0.67
N LYS A 55 7.90 0.82 0.46
CA LYS A 55 8.62 1.48 1.54
C LYS A 55 7.64 2.08 2.55
N LEU A 56 8.12 2.32 3.78
CA LEU A 56 7.38 3.11 4.76
C LEU A 56 7.20 4.54 4.22
N VAL A 57 6.27 5.27 4.81
CA VAL A 57 5.96 6.64 4.41
C VAL A 57 6.63 7.66 5.33
N ASN A 58 6.92 8.82 4.78
CA ASN A 58 7.23 10.03 5.53
C ASN A 58 6.13 11.08 5.33
N LEU A 59 6.25 12.24 5.97
CA LEU A 59 5.22 13.29 5.89
C LEU A 59 5.02 13.82 4.46
N ALA A 60 6.10 13.92 3.68
CA ALA A 60 6.01 14.35 2.28
C ALA A 60 5.27 13.33 1.40
N ASP A 61 5.45 12.03 1.67
CA ASP A 61 4.70 10.98 0.98
C ASP A 61 3.21 11.03 1.34
N LEU A 62 2.86 11.25 2.61
CA LEU A 62 1.47 11.45 3.03
C LEU A 62 0.84 12.65 2.32
N GLY A 63 1.58 13.77 2.20
CA GLY A 63 1.14 14.93 1.43
C GLY A 63 0.83 14.61 -0.03
N LYS A 64 1.68 13.82 -0.70
CA LYS A 64 1.45 13.38 -2.10
C LYS A 64 0.26 12.41 -2.22
N ILE A 65 0.12 11.49 -1.27
CA ILE A 65 -0.95 10.49 -1.28
C ILE A 65 -2.31 11.17 -1.13
N PHE A 66 -2.43 12.10 -0.20
CA PHE A 66 -3.70 12.71 0.17
C PHE A 66 -3.93 14.12 -0.41
N GLN A 67 -3.12 14.57 -1.39
CA GLN A 67 -3.17 15.91 -1.99
C GLN A 67 -4.54 16.28 -2.62
N LYS A 68 -5.40 15.32 -2.91
CA LYS A 68 -6.74 15.57 -3.46
C LYS A 68 -7.80 15.76 -2.38
N GLU A 69 -7.56 15.23 -1.20
CA GLU A 69 -8.50 15.18 -0.09
C GLU A 69 -8.18 16.24 0.97
N TYR A 70 -6.89 16.50 1.22
CA TYR A 70 -6.41 17.36 2.31
C TYR A 70 -5.30 18.28 1.86
N THR A 71 -5.22 19.46 2.49
CA THR A 71 -4.07 20.37 2.32
C THR A 71 -2.86 19.86 3.09
N THR A 72 -1.67 20.29 2.68
CA THR A 72 -0.41 19.93 3.40
C THR A 72 -0.46 20.41 4.86
N GLU A 73 -1.06 21.58 5.12
CA GLU A 73 -1.24 22.12 6.45
C GLU A 73 -2.14 21.21 7.32
N GLN A 74 -3.29 20.81 6.80
CA GLN A 74 -4.19 19.87 7.50
C GLN A 74 -3.49 18.54 7.86
N ILE A 75 -2.72 17.98 6.91
CA ILE A 75 -1.96 16.74 7.14
C ILE A 75 -0.92 16.96 8.24
N THR A 76 -0.16 18.04 8.17
CA THR A 76 0.92 18.35 9.12
C THR A 76 0.38 18.58 10.53
N GLU A 77 -0.67 19.41 10.66
CA GLU A 77 -1.28 19.70 11.97
C GLU A 77 -1.93 18.46 12.58
N THR A 78 -2.64 17.66 11.76
CA THR A 78 -3.28 16.43 12.23
C THR A 78 -2.24 15.41 12.67
N TYR A 79 -1.17 15.24 11.89
CA TYR A 79 -0.07 14.34 12.24
C TYR A 79 0.61 14.79 13.53
N GLN A 80 0.83 16.12 13.71
CA GLN A 80 1.43 16.67 14.93
C GLN A 80 0.60 16.35 16.17
N LYS A 81 -0.72 16.50 16.10
CA LYS A 81 -1.63 16.13 17.22
C LYS A 81 -1.51 14.64 17.58
N MET A 82 -1.46 13.76 16.59
CA MET A 82 -1.27 12.32 16.80
C MET A 82 0.10 11.99 17.41
N TYR A 83 1.14 12.76 17.03
CA TYR A 83 2.46 12.63 17.63
C TYR A 83 2.50 13.11 19.08
N ASP A 84 1.87 14.26 19.39
CA ASP A 84 1.78 14.79 20.76
C ASP A 84 1.08 13.79 21.69
N ASP A 85 0.08 13.08 21.17
CA ASP A 85 -0.62 11.98 21.86
C ASP A 85 0.13 10.63 21.78
N LYS A 86 1.31 10.60 21.16
CA LYS A 86 2.23 9.46 21.09
C LYS A 86 1.66 8.22 20.38
N ILE A 87 0.67 8.35 19.52
CA ILE A 87 0.16 7.21 18.73
C ILE A 87 0.92 7.00 17.41
N VAL A 88 1.68 8.01 16.97
CA VAL A 88 2.61 7.94 15.83
C VAL A 88 3.98 8.49 16.21
N SER A 89 5.02 8.14 15.42
CA SER A 89 6.39 8.61 15.60
C SER A 89 6.57 10.07 15.18
N TYR A 90 7.77 10.61 15.41
CA TYR A 90 8.13 11.97 15.07
C TYR A 90 7.88 12.31 13.59
N PRO A 91 7.21 13.44 13.26
CA PRO A 91 6.78 13.76 11.90
C PRO A 91 7.92 14.18 10.96
N ARG A 92 8.96 14.83 11.48
CA ARG A 92 10.00 15.43 10.65
C ARG A 92 11.12 14.45 10.35
N THR A 93 10.87 13.58 9.37
CA THR A 93 11.86 12.64 8.85
C THR A 93 11.74 12.58 7.33
N GLU A 94 12.87 12.37 6.65
CA GLU A 94 12.92 12.14 5.20
C GLU A 94 13.04 10.64 4.89
N ASP A 95 13.24 9.79 5.90
CA ASP A 95 13.45 8.37 5.74
C ASP A 95 12.17 7.60 5.36
N ASN A 96 12.36 6.52 4.63
CA ASN A 96 11.33 5.55 4.26
C ASN A 96 11.65 4.14 4.80
N ALA A 97 12.49 4.06 5.82
CA ALA A 97 12.88 2.86 6.53
C ALA A 97 12.92 3.15 8.03
N ILE A 98 12.98 2.13 8.87
CA ILE A 98 13.03 2.29 10.34
C ILE A 98 14.37 1.81 10.90
N THR A 99 14.67 2.18 12.14
CA THR A 99 15.84 1.66 12.85
C THR A 99 15.57 0.22 13.30
N ILE A 100 16.65 -0.51 13.59
CA ILE A 100 16.51 -1.88 14.14
C ILE A 100 15.85 -1.87 15.52
N ASP A 101 16.10 -0.84 16.30
CA ASP A 101 15.51 -0.69 17.64
C ASP A 101 14.00 -0.46 17.55
N ASP A 102 13.55 0.43 16.65
CA ASP A 102 12.13 0.65 16.37
C ASP A 102 11.43 -0.62 15.87
N PHE A 103 12.10 -1.37 15.00
CA PHE A 103 11.58 -2.64 14.53
C PHE A 103 11.33 -3.60 15.69
N ASN A 104 12.35 -3.78 16.54
CA ASN A 104 12.29 -4.68 17.68
C ASN A 104 11.27 -4.21 18.74
N GLU A 105 11.16 -2.88 18.96
CA GLU A 105 10.18 -2.31 19.90
C GLU A 105 8.74 -2.56 19.44
N LEU A 106 8.48 -2.44 18.12
CA LEU A 106 7.11 -2.52 17.58
C LEU A 106 6.65 -3.94 17.26
N LEU A 107 7.58 -4.86 16.96
CA LEU A 107 7.25 -6.21 16.56
C LEU A 107 6.29 -6.94 17.54
N PRO A 108 6.43 -6.83 18.87
CA PRO A 108 5.50 -7.44 19.81
C PRO A 108 4.06 -6.89 19.73
N TYR A 109 3.88 -5.70 19.18
CA TYR A 109 2.58 -5.03 19.04
C TYR A 109 1.96 -5.21 17.64
N ALA A 110 2.64 -5.89 16.71
CA ALA A 110 2.23 -6.00 15.32
C ALA A 110 0.81 -6.56 15.16
N ASP A 111 0.46 -7.60 15.92
CA ASP A 111 -0.87 -8.22 15.87
C ASP A 111 -1.97 -7.26 16.36
N LYS A 112 -1.70 -6.50 17.43
CA LYS A 112 -2.61 -5.48 17.95
C LYS A 112 -2.76 -4.33 16.94
N ILE A 113 -1.66 -3.88 16.34
CA ILE A 113 -1.64 -2.84 15.30
C ILE A 113 -2.44 -3.30 14.07
N ALA A 114 -2.29 -4.56 13.66
CA ALA A 114 -3.02 -5.13 12.54
C ALA A 114 -4.54 -5.17 12.78
N ALA A 115 -4.95 -5.51 14.00
CA ALA A 115 -6.36 -5.57 14.38
C ALA A 115 -7.06 -4.21 14.21
N VAL A 116 -6.39 -3.08 14.50
CA VAL A 116 -6.95 -1.73 14.34
C VAL A 116 -7.37 -1.44 12.91
N VAL A 117 -6.62 -1.95 11.93
CA VAL A 117 -6.87 -1.72 10.49
C VAL A 117 -7.49 -2.93 9.79
N GLY A 118 -7.98 -3.91 10.55
CA GLY A 118 -8.69 -5.08 10.03
C GLY A 118 -7.80 -6.03 9.21
N ILE A 119 -6.50 -6.08 9.47
CA ILE A 119 -5.55 -6.99 8.79
C ILE A 119 -5.40 -8.27 9.62
N ASP A 120 -5.54 -9.43 8.97
CA ASP A 120 -5.27 -10.73 9.61
C ASP A 120 -3.78 -10.86 9.95
N SER A 121 -3.47 -11.04 11.24
CA SER A 121 -2.09 -11.18 11.73
C SER A 121 -1.34 -12.38 11.13
N LYS A 122 -2.05 -13.38 10.61
CA LYS A 122 -1.46 -14.52 9.89
C LYS A 122 -0.71 -14.11 8.64
N LEU A 123 -1.05 -12.94 8.07
CA LEU A 123 -0.33 -12.39 6.92
C LEU A 123 1.03 -11.79 7.30
N LEU A 124 1.28 -11.53 8.59
CA LEU A 124 2.53 -10.94 9.09
C LEU A 124 3.58 -12.03 9.33
N SER A 125 4.03 -12.66 8.25
CA SER A 125 4.92 -13.82 8.30
C SER A 125 6.40 -13.48 8.52
N HIS A 126 6.82 -12.25 8.21
CA HIS A 126 8.21 -11.81 8.31
C HIS A 126 8.48 -11.17 9.67
N LYS A 127 9.06 -11.96 10.58
CA LYS A 127 9.44 -11.51 11.93
C LYS A 127 10.90 -11.05 12.02
N ASP A 128 11.69 -11.21 10.95
CA ASP A 128 13.04 -10.73 10.84
C ASP A 128 13.11 -9.44 10.00
N PRO A 129 13.97 -8.47 10.37
CA PRO A 129 14.06 -7.19 9.66
C PRO A 129 14.69 -7.38 8.27
N ARG A 130 13.95 -7.03 7.24
CA ARG A 130 14.46 -7.02 5.87
C ARG A 130 15.41 -5.84 5.68
N LYS A 131 16.63 -6.07 5.21
CA LYS A 131 17.69 -5.06 5.02
C LYS A 131 17.22 -3.78 4.30
N LYS A 132 16.27 -3.91 3.37
CA LYS A 132 15.71 -2.79 2.59
C LYS A 132 14.94 -1.78 3.46
N PHE A 133 14.39 -2.22 4.59
CA PHE A 133 13.53 -1.42 5.45
C PHE A 133 14.24 -0.95 6.72
N ILE A 134 15.52 -1.31 6.89
CA ILE A 134 16.30 -0.93 8.06
C ILE A 134 17.37 0.08 7.67
N ILE A 135 17.38 1.21 8.37
CA ILE A 135 18.46 2.20 8.32
C ILE A 135 19.47 1.94 9.43
N LYS A 136 20.73 2.32 9.18
CA LYS A 136 21.84 2.16 10.14
C LYS A 136 22.11 3.44 10.94
N SER A 137 21.36 4.52 10.70
CA SER A 137 21.60 5.79 11.36
C SER A 137 20.94 5.84 12.75
N GLU A 138 21.46 6.73 13.61
CA GLU A 138 20.83 7.09 14.87
C GLU A 138 19.67 8.09 14.67
N ASP A 139 19.38 8.46 13.42
CA ASP A 139 18.32 9.39 13.04
C ASP A 139 16.93 8.77 13.20
N HIS A 140 15.93 9.64 13.22
CA HIS A 140 14.53 9.23 13.29
C HIS A 140 14.13 8.50 12.01
N GLY A 141 13.72 7.24 12.14
CA GLY A 141 13.20 6.45 11.02
C GLY A 141 11.89 7.01 10.45
N ALA A 142 11.37 6.34 9.41
CA ALA A 142 10.11 6.66 8.75
C ALA A 142 8.95 6.86 9.73
N ASN A 143 7.90 7.53 9.28
CA ASN A 143 6.66 7.65 10.02
C ASN A 143 6.05 6.26 10.27
N ARG A 144 5.73 5.96 11.52
CA ARG A 144 5.25 4.66 11.96
C ARG A 144 4.28 4.77 13.15
N PRO A 145 3.47 3.75 13.43
CA PRO A 145 2.74 3.68 14.70
C PRO A 145 3.71 3.56 15.88
N THR A 146 3.20 3.68 17.08
CA THR A 146 3.92 3.45 18.33
C THR A 146 3.30 2.27 19.10
N LYS A 147 3.84 1.97 20.28
CA LYS A 147 3.27 0.99 21.22
C LYS A 147 1.95 1.44 21.86
N LEU A 148 1.61 2.73 21.78
CA LEU A 148 0.30 3.26 22.19
C LEU A 148 -0.69 3.06 21.03
N VAL A 149 -1.18 1.84 20.91
CA VAL A 149 -2.07 1.44 19.82
C VAL A 149 -3.51 1.79 20.18
N PRO A 150 -4.22 2.62 19.37
CA PRO A 150 -5.66 2.87 19.54
C PRO A 150 -6.48 1.58 19.52
N GLN A 151 -7.71 1.62 20.01
CA GLN A 151 -8.57 0.44 20.01
C GLN A 151 -9.16 0.15 18.63
N SER A 152 -9.45 1.23 17.85
CA SER A 152 -10.00 1.11 16.49
C SER A 152 -9.71 2.35 15.65
N LEU A 153 -9.99 2.29 14.34
CA LEU A 153 -9.95 3.45 13.45
C LEU A 153 -11.05 4.47 13.76
N GLU A 154 -12.18 4.04 14.32
CA GLU A 154 -13.26 4.92 14.78
C GLU A 154 -12.78 5.81 15.93
N GLU A 155 -12.06 5.26 16.91
CA GLU A 155 -11.45 6.06 17.98
C GLU A 155 -10.50 7.13 17.43
N VAL A 156 -9.71 6.78 16.42
CA VAL A 156 -8.81 7.74 15.75
C VAL A 156 -9.61 8.82 15.02
N GLU A 157 -10.69 8.45 14.33
CA GLU A 157 -11.56 9.39 13.63
C GLU A 157 -12.29 10.34 14.59
N ASP A 158 -12.83 9.83 15.69
CA ASP A 158 -13.50 10.62 16.70
C ASP A 158 -12.57 11.68 17.32
N LYS A 159 -11.29 11.35 17.49
CA LYS A 159 -10.31 12.25 18.12
C LYS A 159 -9.65 13.22 17.14
N TYR A 160 -9.32 12.79 15.93
CA TYR A 160 -8.51 13.55 14.95
C TYR A 160 -9.24 13.84 13.64
N GLY A 161 -10.50 13.45 13.53
CA GLY A 161 -11.30 13.55 12.33
C GLY A 161 -10.89 12.55 11.23
N LYS A 162 -11.59 12.62 10.11
CA LYS A 162 -11.35 11.72 8.96
C LYS A 162 -9.90 11.80 8.46
N CYS A 163 -9.29 12.98 8.45
CA CYS A 163 -7.89 13.15 8.05
C CYS A 163 -6.95 12.32 8.93
N GLY A 164 -7.16 12.34 10.25
CA GLY A 164 -6.37 11.55 11.20
C GLY A 164 -6.52 10.05 11.01
N ARG A 165 -7.74 9.58 10.78
CA ARG A 165 -8.03 8.18 10.45
C ARG A 165 -7.28 7.74 9.19
N ASP A 166 -7.41 8.50 8.09
CA ASP A 166 -6.81 8.15 6.80
C ASP A 166 -5.27 8.13 6.90
N ILE A 167 -4.69 9.11 7.59
CA ILE A 167 -3.24 9.16 7.86
C ILE A 167 -2.79 7.97 8.70
N TYR A 168 -3.46 7.71 9.83
CA TYR A 168 -3.10 6.62 10.73
C TYR A 168 -3.18 5.28 10.03
N GLU A 169 -4.27 5.01 9.32
CA GLU A 169 -4.47 3.80 8.54
C GLU A 169 -3.34 3.61 7.51
N ARG A 170 -2.94 4.67 6.81
CA ARG A 170 -1.86 4.63 5.81
C ARG A 170 -0.51 4.32 6.44
N VAL A 171 -0.17 4.99 7.54
CA VAL A 171 1.07 4.79 8.28
C VAL A 171 1.16 3.35 8.79
N VAL A 172 0.08 2.85 9.42
CA VAL A 172 -0.02 1.48 9.94
C VAL A 172 0.11 0.45 8.81
N LYS A 173 -0.64 0.60 7.71
CA LYS A 173 -0.56 -0.33 6.57
C LYS A 173 0.83 -0.37 5.94
N SER A 174 1.53 0.77 5.89
CA SER A 174 2.92 0.81 5.39
C SER A 174 3.87 0.03 6.30
N TYR A 175 3.71 0.16 7.62
CA TYR A 175 4.48 -0.60 8.60
C TYR A 175 4.19 -2.10 8.49
N LEU A 176 2.92 -2.51 8.49
CA LEU A 176 2.52 -3.92 8.42
C LEU A 176 2.93 -4.59 7.11
N ALA A 177 2.93 -3.86 5.99
CA ALA A 177 3.41 -4.37 4.70
C ALA A 177 4.88 -4.82 4.75
N MET A 178 5.69 -4.25 5.63
CA MET A 178 7.06 -4.68 5.87
C MET A 178 7.13 -6.08 6.51
N LEU A 179 6.10 -6.47 7.26
CA LEU A 179 6.00 -7.74 7.97
C LEU A 179 5.24 -8.82 7.17
N ALA A 180 4.64 -8.46 6.04
CA ALA A 180 3.86 -9.36 5.19
C ALA A 180 4.71 -10.27 4.29
#